data_47b6b71aaa1761c47f54a08593ba4ff3
#
_entry.id   47b6b71aaa1761c47f54a08593ba4ff3
#
_cell.length_a   1.000
_cell.length_b   1.000
_cell.length_c   1.000
_cell.angle_alpha   90.00
_cell.angle_beta   90.00
_cell.angle_gamma   90.00
#
_symmetry.space_group_name_H-M   'P 1'
#
loop_
_entity.id
_entity.type
_entity.pdbx_description
1 polymer ?
#
loop_
_entity_poly.entity_id
_entity_poly.type
_entity_poly.pdbx_seq_one_letter_code
_entity_poly.pdbx_strand_id
1 'polypeptide(L)'
;MTKFGGQFLNKFCGAELDSDLLEYVDIIDTPGVLSGEKQSIESQYDFQSFVRWFAERSDLVLVLFDPHKLDISDEFKRTIQALQGFDDKVKVVLNKADQVSTQELIRVTTAMAWSLSRCLRTPE
;
A
#
# COMPACT_ATOMS: atom_id res chain seq x y z
N MET A 1 5.90 14.39 12.79
CA MET A 1 5.72 12.99 13.23
C MET A 1 4.94 12.82 14.53
N THR A 2 4.87 13.78 15.41
CA THR A 2 4.08 13.73 16.68
C THR A 2 2.56 13.57 16.53
N LYS A 3 2.02 13.68 15.32
CA LYS A 3 0.58 13.55 15.04
C LYS A 3 0.03 12.12 15.15
N PHE A 4 0.88 11.10 15.09
CA PHE A 4 0.46 9.69 15.01
C PHE A 4 0.55 8.94 16.34
N GLY A 5 0.80 9.65 17.44
CA GLY A 5 0.88 9.10 18.80
C GLY A 5 2.18 8.35 19.12
N GLY A 6 2.52 8.28 20.41
CA GLY A 6 3.78 7.69 20.88
C GLY A 6 3.93 6.18 20.58
N GLN A 7 2.82 5.45 20.51
CA GLN A 7 2.85 4.00 20.20
C GLN A 7 3.27 3.71 18.77
N PHE A 8 2.94 4.59 17.84
CA PHE A 8 3.39 4.48 16.45
C PHE A 8 4.88 4.75 16.32
N LEU A 9 5.37 5.83 16.95
CA LEU A 9 6.78 6.21 16.93
C LEU A 9 7.69 5.12 17.53
N ASN A 10 7.22 4.40 18.54
CA ASN A 10 7.97 3.30 19.17
C ASN A 10 8.12 2.07 18.26
N LYS A 11 7.31 1.94 17.21
CA LYS A 11 7.38 0.85 16.22
C LYS A 11 8.12 1.26 14.94
N PHE A 12 8.50 2.53 14.83
CA PHE A 12 9.23 3.02 13.67
C PHE A 12 10.71 2.71 13.84
N CYS A 13 11.23 1.85 12.97
CA CYS A 13 12.65 1.45 12.95
C CYS A 13 13.28 1.90 11.65
N GLY A 14 14.54 2.31 11.69
CA GLY A 14 15.35 2.60 10.51
C GLY A 14 16.57 1.71 10.47
N ALA A 15 17.05 1.38 9.29
CA ALA A 15 18.30 0.70 9.04
C ALA A 15 19.05 1.40 7.91
N GLU A 16 20.35 1.56 8.06
CA GLU A 16 21.24 2.06 7.03
C GLU A 16 22.04 0.88 6.48
N LEU A 17 22.13 0.78 5.16
CA LEU A 17 22.86 -0.26 4.47
C LEU A 17 23.76 0.38 3.42
N ASP A 18 24.98 -0.14 3.29
CA ASP A 18 25.90 0.21 2.22
C ASP A 18 25.43 -0.45 0.92
N SER A 19 24.76 0.32 0.06
CA SER A 19 24.16 -0.16 -1.18
C SER A 19 24.07 0.99 -2.19
N ASP A 20 24.53 0.75 -3.40
CA ASP A 20 24.50 1.73 -4.50
C ASP A 20 23.07 2.25 -4.77
N LEU A 21 22.05 1.42 -4.56
CA LEU A 21 20.66 1.83 -4.71
C LEU A 21 20.24 2.81 -3.62
N LEU A 22 20.63 2.54 -2.38
CA LEU A 22 20.22 3.34 -1.22
C LEU A 22 20.96 4.67 -1.11
N GLU A 23 21.99 4.91 -1.91
CA GLU A 23 22.57 6.25 -2.07
C GLU A 23 21.59 7.25 -2.69
N TYR A 24 20.61 6.76 -3.46
CA TYR A 24 19.69 7.60 -4.24
C TYR A 24 18.21 7.41 -3.84
N VAL A 25 17.88 6.38 -3.06
CA VAL A 25 16.52 5.97 -2.76
C VAL A 25 16.34 5.64 -1.28
N ASP A 26 15.40 6.31 -0.64
CA ASP A 26 14.90 5.92 0.68
C ASP A 26 13.69 5.01 0.51
N ILE A 27 13.68 3.85 1.16
CA ILE A 27 12.58 2.89 1.11
C ILE A 27 11.83 2.91 2.44
N ILE A 28 10.51 3.11 2.37
CA ILE A 28 9.63 3.10 3.54
C ILE A 28 8.72 1.89 3.44
N ASP A 29 8.91 0.93 4.35
CA ASP A 29 8.02 -0.21 4.50
C ASP A 29 6.92 0.12 5.51
N THR A 30 5.66 -0.11 5.12
CA THR A 30 4.49 0.19 5.95
C THR A 30 3.89 -1.08 6.53
N PRO A 31 3.24 -1.02 7.71
CA PRO A 31 2.45 -2.14 8.20
C PRO A 31 1.43 -2.60 7.17
N GLY A 32 1.25 -3.93 7.03
CA GLY A 32 0.30 -4.48 6.07
C GLY A 32 -1.14 -4.09 6.37
N VAL A 33 -1.87 -3.67 5.33
CA VAL A 33 -3.29 -3.27 5.45
C VAL A 33 -4.19 -4.46 5.79
N LEU A 34 -3.77 -5.65 5.36
CA LEU A 34 -4.56 -6.89 5.50
C LEU A 34 -4.24 -7.70 6.76
N SER A 35 -3.35 -7.24 7.62
CA SER A 35 -3.06 -7.91 8.89
C SER A 35 -4.17 -7.60 9.92
N GLY A 36 -5.40 -7.93 9.52
CA GLY A 36 -6.61 -7.67 10.29
C GLY A 36 -6.80 -8.66 11.43
N GLU A 37 -6.03 -8.55 12.49
CA GLU A 37 -6.52 -8.94 13.81
C GLU A 37 -6.80 -7.66 14.59
N LYS A 38 -8.09 -7.31 14.69
CA LYS A 38 -8.65 -6.36 15.65
C LYS A 38 -7.90 -5.01 15.76
N GLN A 39 -7.75 -4.33 14.64
CA GLN A 39 -7.53 -2.89 14.75
C GLN A 39 -8.85 -2.25 15.21
N SER A 40 -8.84 -1.65 16.40
CA SER A 40 -9.94 -0.82 16.87
C SER A 40 -10.24 0.28 15.85
N ILE A 41 -11.48 0.74 15.76
CA ILE A 41 -11.92 1.78 14.80
C ILE A 41 -11.01 3.04 14.88
N GLU A 42 -10.45 3.34 16.02
CA GLU A 42 -9.47 4.42 16.23
C GLU A 42 -8.14 4.20 15.48
N SER A 43 -7.65 2.94 15.41
CA SER A 43 -6.40 2.64 14.72
C SER A 43 -6.52 2.67 13.19
N GLN A 44 -7.73 2.45 12.63
CA GLN A 44 -7.98 2.55 11.19
C GLN A 44 -7.94 4.00 10.69
N TYR A 45 -8.43 4.95 11.48
CA TYR A 45 -8.37 6.38 11.14
C TYR A 45 -6.93 6.89 11.11
N ASP A 46 -6.10 6.43 12.04
CA ASP A 46 -4.67 6.74 12.09
C ASP A 46 -3.91 6.19 10.88
N PHE A 47 -4.26 4.98 10.39
CA PHE A 47 -3.57 4.36 9.27
C PHE A 47 -3.78 5.12 7.95
N GLN A 48 -5.00 5.59 7.66
CA GLN A 48 -5.27 6.39 6.46
C GLN A 48 -4.53 7.73 6.48
N SER A 49 -4.54 8.40 7.62
CA SER A 49 -3.80 9.64 7.81
C SER A 49 -2.30 9.43 7.65
N PHE A 50 -1.79 8.30 8.12
CA PHE A 50 -0.41 7.88 7.97
C PHE A 50 -0.04 7.64 6.49
N VAL A 51 -0.81 6.83 5.77
CA VAL A 51 -0.59 6.55 4.35
C VAL A 51 -0.57 7.84 3.53
N ARG A 52 -1.54 8.73 3.78
CA ARG A 52 -1.62 10.03 3.11
C ARG A 52 -0.40 10.89 3.40
N TRP A 53 0.02 10.97 4.66
CA TRP A 53 1.18 11.77 5.07
C TRP A 53 2.46 11.33 4.38
N PHE A 54 2.68 10.01 4.25
CA PHE A 54 3.82 9.48 3.50
C PHE A 54 3.67 9.66 1.99
N ALA A 55 2.48 9.45 1.43
CA ALA A 55 2.22 9.68 0.01
C ALA A 55 2.51 11.13 -0.40
N GLU A 56 2.22 12.11 0.45
CA GLU A 56 2.56 13.52 0.19
C GLU A 56 4.07 13.76 0.05
N ARG A 57 4.90 12.94 0.70
CA ARG A 57 6.36 13.10 0.82
C ARG A 57 7.18 12.13 0.00
N SER A 58 6.53 11.13 -0.56
CA SER A 58 7.17 10.13 -1.41
C SER A 58 7.08 10.55 -2.87
N ASP A 59 8.09 10.22 -3.66
CA ASP A 59 8.10 10.40 -5.11
C ASP A 59 7.41 9.23 -5.83
N LEU A 60 7.38 8.05 -5.19
CA LEU A 60 6.76 6.84 -5.70
C LEU A 60 6.06 6.09 -4.57
N VAL A 61 4.85 5.63 -4.82
CA VAL A 61 4.07 4.78 -3.92
C VAL A 61 3.79 3.46 -4.61
N LEU A 62 4.30 2.37 -4.07
CA LEU A 62 4.06 1.02 -4.56
C LEU A 62 2.95 0.35 -3.76
N VAL A 63 1.86 -0.02 -4.42
CA VAL A 63 0.76 -0.78 -3.82
C VAL A 63 0.89 -2.24 -4.25
N LEU A 64 1.30 -3.09 -3.32
CA LEU A 64 1.60 -4.50 -3.59
C LEU A 64 0.38 -5.39 -3.35
N PHE A 65 0.06 -6.22 -4.33
CA PHE A 65 -0.98 -7.25 -4.26
C PHE A 65 -0.38 -8.64 -4.28
N ASP A 66 -0.97 -9.55 -3.51
CA ASP A 66 -0.69 -10.98 -3.58
C ASP A 66 -1.87 -11.67 -4.31
N PRO A 67 -1.63 -12.38 -5.44
CA PRO A 67 -2.69 -13.03 -6.21
C PRO A 67 -3.45 -14.10 -5.43
N HIS A 68 -2.84 -14.68 -4.39
CA HIS A 68 -3.49 -15.66 -3.52
C HIS A 68 -4.41 -15.03 -2.46
N LYS A 69 -4.32 -13.70 -2.25
CA LYS A 69 -5.05 -12.96 -1.22
C LYS A 69 -5.88 -11.81 -1.80
N LEU A 70 -6.54 -12.06 -2.91
CA LEU A 70 -7.34 -11.06 -3.64
C LEU A 70 -8.64 -10.65 -2.95
N ASP A 71 -8.80 -10.94 -1.70
CA ASP A 71 -9.89 -10.35 -0.95
C ASP A 71 -9.59 -8.87 -0.73
N ILE A 72 -10.13 -8.05 -1.65
CA ILE A 72 -10.04 -6.60 -1.54
C ILE A 72 -10.99 -6.19 -0.42
N SER A 73 -10.47 -6.26 0.78
CA SER A 73 -11.17 -5.86 1.99
C SER A 73 -11.60 -4.39 1.91
N ASP A 74 -12.59 -4.02 2.68
CA ASP A 74 -13.04 -2.63 2.74
C ASP A 74 -11.96 -1.70 3.31
N GLU A 75 -11.06 -2.21 4.17
CA GLU A 75 -9.88 -1.50 4.67
C GLU A 75 -8.93 -1.15 3.53
N PHE A 76 -8.70 -2.12 2.63
CA PHE A 76 -7.86 -1.91 1.47
C PHE A 76 -8.45 -0.85 0.53
N LYS A 77 -9.77 -0.91 0.25
CA LYS A 77 -10.47 0.12 -0.54
C LYS A 77 -10.30 1.51 0.06
N ARG A 78 -10.45 1.62 1.38
CA ARG A 78 -10.25 2.88 2.10
C ARG A 78 -8.81 3.39 1.99
N THR A 79 -7.82 2.48 2.02
CA THR A 79 -6.41 2.84 1.84
C THR A 79 -6.17 3.39 0.43
N ILE A 80 -6.69 2.74 -0.60
CA ILE A 80 -6.60 3.24 -1.97
C ILE A 80 -7.32 4.59 -2.11
N GLN A 81 -8.47 4.77 -1.48
CA GLN A 81 -9.17 6.05 -1.46
C GLN A 81 -8.35 7.16 -0.78
N ALA A 82 -7.56 6.84 0.25
CA ALA A 82 -6.67 7.79 0.90
C ALA A 82 -5.52 8.25 -0.02
N LEU A 83 -5.19 7.45 -1.05
CA LEU A 83 -4.20 7.78 -2.07
C LEU A 83 -4.78 8.57 -3.26
N GLN A 84 -6.08 8.84 -3.29
CA GLN A 84 -6.67 9.68 -4.33
C GLN A 84 -6.04 11.07 -4.35
N GLY A 85 -5.69 11.53 -5.53
CA GLY A 85 -4.98 12.77 -5.76
C GLY A 85 -3.45 12.64 -5.82
N PHE A 86 -2.93 11.41 -5.69
CA PHE A 86 -1.52 11.05 -5.88
C PHE A 86 -1.35 10.05 -7.02
N ASP A 87 -2.31 10.01 -7.94
CA ASP A 87 -2.42 9.00 -9.01
C ASP A 87 -1.18 8.94 -9.90
N ASP A 88 -0.52 10.07 -10.11
CA ASP A 88 0.72 10.21 -10.89
C ASP A 88 1.90 9.42 -10.33
N LYS A 89 1.94 9.23 -9.03
CA LYS A 89 3.03 8.53 -8.33
C LYS A 89 2.65 7.19 -7.72
N VAL A 90 1.39 6.79 -7.80
CA VAL A 90 0.92 5.47 -7.35
C VAL A 90 1.11 4.44 -8.46
N LYS A 91 1.84 3.36 -8.17
CA LYS A 91 1.99 2.21 -9.06
C LYS A 91 1.49 0.95 -8.36
N VAL A 92 0.65 0.21 -9.07
CA VAL A 92 0.10 -1.05 -8.59
C VAL A 92 0.96 -2.20 -9.09
N VAL A 93 1.38 -3.07 -8.18
CA VAL A 93 2.26 -4.19 -8.48
C VAL A 93 1.63 -5.50 -8.01
N LEU A 94 1.48 -6.45 -8.91
CA LEU A 94 1.08 -7.81 -8.57
C LEU A 94 2.33 -8.62 -8.22
N ASN A 95 2.57 -8.76 -6.92
CA ASN A 95 3.70 -9.53 -6.41
C ASN A 95 3.41 -11.03 -6.52
N LYS A 96 4.45 -11.86 -6.61
CA LYS A 96 4.34 -13.34 -6.72
C LYS A 96 3.51 -13.81 -7.93
N ALA A 97 3.49 -13.05 -9.01
CA ALA A 97 2.75 -13.40 -10.22
C ALA A 97 3.28 -14.70 -10.90
N ASP A 98 4.52 -15.08 -10.62
CA ASP A 98 5.18 -16.31 -11.01
C ASP A 98 4.61 -17.59 -10.34
N GLN A 99 3.89 -17.44 -9.23
CA GLN A 99 3.34 -18.54 -8.45
C GLN A 99 1.93 -18.96 -8.88
N VAL A 100 1.34 -18.27 -9.84
CA VAL A 100 0.01 -18.55 -10.36
C VAL A 100 0.05 -18.93 -11.83
N SER A 101 -0.93 -19.74 -12.27
CA SER A 101 -1.06 -20.09 -13.68
C SER A 101 -1.45 -18.86 -14.53
N THR A 102 -1.16 -18.90 -15.83
CA THR A 102 -1.54 -17.83 -16.75
C THR A 102 -3.05 -17.51 -16.72
N GLN A 103 -3.89 -18.54 -16.59
CA GLN A 103 -5.34 -18.36 -16.50
C GLN A 103 -5.77 -17.65 -15.21
N GLU A 104 -5.15 -18.00 -14.09
CA GLU A 104 -5.38 -17.35 -12.81
C GLU A 104 -4.87 -15.91 -12.85
N LEU A 105 -3.69 -15.68 -13.44
CA LEU A 105 -3.12 -14.34 -13.59
C LEU A 105 -4.07 -13.41 -14.35
N ILE A 106 -4.67 -13.87 -15.45
CA ILE A 106 -5.66 -13.10 -16.21
C ILE A 106 -6.88 -12.77 -15.35
N ARG A 107 -7.41 -13.73 -14.61
CA ARG A 107 -8.57 -13.52 -13.73
C ARG A 107 -8.26 -12.49 -12.64
N VAL A 108 -7.12 -12.66 -12.00
CA VAL A 108 -6.63 -11.82 -10.92
C VAL A 108 -6.42 -10.38 -11.38
N THR A 109 -5.70 -10.18 -12.48
CA THR A 109 -5.45 -8.85 -13.04
C THR A 109 -6.74 -8.16 -13.47
N THR A 110 -7.68 -8.89 -14.07
CA THR A 110 -8.97 -8.36 -14.47
C THR A 110 -9.81 -7.94 -13.26
N ALA A 111 -9.91 -8.79 -12.23
CA ALA A 111 -10.64 -8.49 -11.00
C ALA A 111 -10.03 -7.29 -10.25
N MET A 112 -8.71 -7.23 -10.20
CA MET A 112 -7.96 -6.13 -9.60
C MET A 112 -8.20 -4.81 -10.34
N ALA A 113 -8.06 -4.81 -11.67
CA ALA A 113 -8.33 -3.63 -12.50
C ALA A 113 -9.76 -3.13 -12.33
N TRP A 114 -10.75 -4.03 -12.32
CA TRP A 114 -12.14 -3.70 -12.06
C TRP A 114 -12.37 -3.06 -10.69
N SER A 115 -11.74 -3.59 -9.66
CA SER A 115 -11.87 -3.08 -8.30
C SER A 115 -11.18 -1.72 -8.13
N LEU A 116 -10.00 -1.56 -8.74
CA LEU A 116 -9.23 -0.31 -8.69
C LEU A 116 -9.86 0.80 -9.51
N SER A 117 -10.49 0.51 -10.65
CA SER A 117 -11.16 1.51 -11.49
C SER A 117 -12.26 2.27 -10.76
N ARG A 118 -12.81 1.69 -9.70
CA ARG A 118 -13.80 2.36 -8.83
C ARG A 118 -13.16 3.25 -7.77
N CYS A 119 -11.89 3.07 -7.48
CA CYS A 119 -11.17 3.75 -6.41
C CYS A 119 -10.17 4.78 -6.94
N LEU A 120 -9.56 4.52 -8.08
CA LEU A 120 -8.62 5.40 -8.77
C LEU A 120 -9.31 6.04 -9.99
N ARG A 121 -9.05 7.31 -10.23
CA ARG A 121 -9.62 8.04 -11.37
C ARG A 121 -8.89 7.79 -12.68
N THR A 122 -7.68 7.26 -12.63
CA THR A 122 -6.86 6.89 -13.79
C THR A 122 -6.53 5.41 -13.74
N PRO A 123 -6.85 4.64 -14.78
CA PRO A 123 -6.54 3.21 -14.88
C PRO A 123 -5.15 2.95 -15.51
N GLU A 124 -4.13 3.67 -15.13
CA GLU A 124 -2.76 3.41 -15.61
C GLU A 124 -1.92 2.66 -14.58
#